data_755e318604acd402b658e22ad2423cda
#
_entry.id   755e318604acd402b658e22ad2423cda
#
_cell.length_a   1.000
_cell.length_b   1.000
_cell.length_c   1.000
_cell.angle_alpha   90.00
_cell.angle_beta   90.00
_cell.angle_gamma   90.00
#
_symmetry.space_group_name_H-M   'P 1'
#
loop_
_entity.id
_entity.type
_entity.pdbx_description
1 polymer ?
#
loop_
_entity_poly.entity_id
_entity_poly.type
_entity_poly.pdbx_seq_one_letter_code
_entity_poly.pdbx_strand_id
1 'polypeptide(L)' 'MTETDLKHHIHLLLDGEISADEFAALEAELLENPEALKTYRDYARLHCGIQKHSDIQ' A
#
# COMPACT_ATOMS: atom_id res chain seq x y z
N MET A 1 -13.47 2.78 4.82
CA MET A 1 -12.82 2.84 3.50
C MET A 1 -13.18 1.59 2.72
N THR A 2 -13.63 1.74 1.49
CA THR A 2 -13.96 0.60 0.67
C THR A 2 -12.69 -0.04 0.12
N GLU A 3 -12.84 -1.26 -0.42
CA GLU A 3 -11.70 -1.94 -0.99
C GLU A 3 -11.12 -1.15 -2.16
N THR A 4 -11.97 -0.56 -2.99
CA THR A 4 -11.52 0.24 -4.11
C THR A 4 -10.75 1.46 -3.62
N ASP A 5 -11.28 2.14 -2.60
CA ASP A 5 -10.59 3.29 -2.04
C ASP A 5 -9.25 2.90 -1.44
N LEU A 6 -9.22 1.75 -0.77
CA LEU A 6 -7.99 1.27 -0.17
C LEU A 6 -6.93 1.03 -1.24
N LYS A 7 -7.29 0.37 -2.32
CA LYS A 7 -6.33 0.11 -3.39
C LYS A 7 -5.85 1.39 -4.03
N HIS A 8 -6.76 2.34 -4.20
CA HIS A 8 -6.40 3.64 -4.78
C HIS A 8 -5.37 4.36 -3.91
N HIS A 9 -5.58 4.35 -2.59
CA HIS A 9 -4.65 4.99 -1.67
C HIS A 9 -3.30 4.28 -1.66
N ILE A 10 -3.33 2.95 -1.74
CA ILE A 10 -2.08 2.19 -1.77
C ILE A 10 -1.28 2.53 -3.03
N HIS A 11 -1.95 2.63 -4.16
CA HIS A 11 -1.26 3.01 -5.40
C HIS A 11 -0.66 4.40 -5.30
N LEU A 12 -1.40 5.34 -4.72
CA LEU A 12 -0.88 6.69 -4.53
C LEU A 12 0.35 6.69 -3.64
N LEU A 13 0.32 5.87 -2.59
CA LEU A 13 1.44 5.77 -1.69
C LEU A 13 2.68 5.21 -2.39
N LEU A 14 2.51 4.15 -3.16
CA LEU A 14 3.63 3.53 -3.84
C LEU A 14 4.20 4.43 -4.94
N ASP A 15 3.35 5.26 -5.53
CA ASP A 15 3.81 6.22 -6.54
C ASP A 15 4.42 7.47 -5.91
N GLY A 16 4.26 7.64 -4.61
CA GLY A 16 4.76 8.83 -3.94
C GLY A 16 3.92 10.06 -4.16
N GLU A 17 2.66 9.88 -4.55
CA GLU A 17 1.76 11.01 -4.85
C GLU A 17 0.65 11.16 -3.83
N ILE A 18 0.68 10.40 -2.77
CA ILE A 18 -0.36 10.46 -1.75
C ILE A 18 -0.21 11.75 -0.94
N SER A 19 -1.33 12.40 -0.62
CA SER A 19 -1.31 13.60 0.20
C SER A 19 -1.23 13.22 1.68
N ALA A 20 -0.93 14.20 2.52
CA ALA A 20 -0.82 13.95 3.96
C ALA A 20 -2.15 13.47 4.54
N ASP A 21 -3.25 14.08 4.09
CA ASP A 21 -4.58 13.68 4.57
C ASP A 21 -4.91 12.26 4.14
N GLU A 22 -4.61 11.94 2.90
CA GLU A 22 -4.86 10.60 2.38
C GLU A 22 -3.99 9.58 3.08
N PHE A 23 -2.76 9.92 3.35
CA PHE A 23 -1.86 9.02 4.04
C PHE A 23 -2.34 8.75 5.45
N ALA A 24 -2.80 9.77 6.15
CA ALA A 24 -3.32 9.60 7.50
C ALA A 24 -4.54 8.68 7.51
N ALA A 25 -5.44 8.85 6.52
CA ALA A 25 -6.62 8.00 6.42
C ALA A 25 -6.21 6.56 6.13
N LEU A 26 -5.24 6.38 5.24
CA LEU A 26 -4.76 5.03 4.91
C LEU A 26 -4.11 4.39 6.12
N GLU A 27 -3.30 5.13 6.85
CA GLU A 27 -2.62 4.59 8.02
C GLU A 27 -3.63 4.14 9.07
N ALA A 28 -4.65 4.95 9.31
CA ALA A 28 -5.68 4.59 10.27
C ALA A 28 -6.39 3.32 9.85
N GLU A 29 -6.68 3.19 8.56
CA GLU A 29 -7.35 1.99 8.06
C GLU A 29 -6.48 0.76 8.24
N LEU A 30 -5.20 0.89 7.97
CA LEU A 30 -4.27 -0.24 8.11
C LEU A 30 -4.16 -0.70 9.55
N LEU A 31 -4.25 0.24 10.50
CA LEU A 31 -4.16 -0.11 11.91
C LEU A 31 -5.43 -0.75 12.43
N GLU A 32 -6.59 -0.37 11.87
CA GLU A 32 -7.86 -0.88 12.36
C GLU A 32 -8.32 -2.13 11.65
N ASN A 33 -7.90 -2.31 10.40
CA ASN A 33 -8.39 -3.40 9.58
C ASN A 33 -7.23 -4.29 9.14
N PRO A 34 -7.09 -5.48 9.75
CA PRO A 34 -5.97 -6.37 9.38
C PRO A 34 -6.01 -6.81 7.92
N GLU A 35 -7.18 -6.89 7.32
CA GLU A 35 -7.26 -7.25 5.91
C GLU A 35 -6.71 -6.13 5.03
N ALA A 36 -6.93 -4.89 5.44
CA ALA A 36 -6.36 -3.76 4.70
C ALA A 36 -4.84 -3.80 4.77
N LEU A 37 -4.31 -4.12 5.93
CA LEU A 37 -2.87 -4.23 6.10
C LEU A 37 -2.31 -5.34 5.23
N LYS A 38 -3.02 -6.46 5.16
CA LYS A 38 -2.58 -7.57 4.33
C LYS A 38 -2.57 -7.18 2.86
N THR A 39 -3.60 -6.48 2.41
CA THR A 39 -3.66 -6.02 1.03
C THR A 39 -2.50 -5.08 0.73
N TYR A 40 -2.22 -4.17 1.64
CA TYR A 40 -1.11 -3.25 1.47
C TYR A 40 0.22 -4.00 1.36
N ARG A 41 0.43 -4.96 2.24
CA ARG A 41 1.67 -5.72 2.25
C ARG A 41 1.84 -6.54 0.99
N ASP A 42 0.73 -7.08 0.47
CA ASP A 42 0.79 -7.83 -0.78
C ASP A 42 1.23 -6.94 -1.93
N TYR A 43 0.65 -5.74 -2.01
CA TYR A 43 1.00 -4.80 -3.07
C TYR A 43 2.45 -4.35 -2.93
N ALA A 44 2.86 -4.04 -1.71
CA ALA A 44 4.24 -3.60 -1.47
C ALA A 44 5.23 -4.71 -1.82
N ARG A 45 4.87 -5.94 -1.50
CA ARG A 45 5.73 -7.07 -1.81
C ARG A 45 5.90 -7.25 -3.31
N LEU A 46 4.80 -7.15 -4.05
CA LEU A 46 4.87 -7.30 -5.50
C LEU A 46 5.74 -6.19 -6.10
N HIS A 47 5.56 -4.99 -5.59
CA HIS A 47 6.32 -3.85 -6.10
C HIS A 47 7.81 -3.99 -5.80
N CYS A 48 8.14 -4.37 -4.58
CA CYS A 48 9.52 -4.55 -4.17
C CYS A 48 10.09 -5.87 -4.66
N GLY A 49 9.23 -6.87 -4.81
CA GLY A 49 9.67 -8.18 -5.23
C GLY A 49 10.34 -8.18 -6.59
N ILE A 50 9.86 -7.34 -7.47
CA ILE A 50 10.41 -7.26 -8.81
C ILE A 50 11.85 -6.76 -8.75
N GLN A 51 12.09 -5.75 -7.96
CA GLN A 51 13.43 -5.20 -7.82
C GLN A 51 14.35 -6.17 -7.08
N LYS A 52 13.82 -6.77 -6.04
CA LYS A 52 14.60 -7.70 -5.24
C LYS A 52 15.00 -8.92 -6.05
N HIS A 53 14.14 -9.32 -6.94
CA HIS A 53 14.45 -10.46 -7.82
C HIS A 53 15.70 -10.18 -8.66
N SER A 54 15.82 -8.95 -9.11
CA SER A 54 16.99 -8.55 -9.88
C SER A 54 18.25 -8.56 -9.02
N ASP A 55 18.12 -8.17 -7.78
CA ASP A 55 19.27 -8.08 -6.90
C ASP A 55 19.86 -9.44 -6.56
N ILE A 56 19.02 -10.45 -6.46
CA ILE A 56 19.46 -11.77 -6.09
C ILE A 56 20.37 -12.36 -7.16
N GLN A 57 20.17 -11.94 -8.36
CA GLN A 57 20.98 -12.40 -9.47
C GLN A 57 22.27 -11.64 -9.59
#